data_6c6c278801159e16d66a7af88f193c35
#
_entry.id   6c6c278801159e16d66a7af88f193c35
#
_cell.length_a   1.000
_cell.length_b   1.000
_cell.length_c   1.000
_cell.angle_alpha   90.00
_cell.angle_beta   90.00
_cell.angle_gamma   90.00
#
_symmetry.space_group_name_H-M   'P 1'
#
loop_
_entity.id
_entity.type
_entity.pdbx_description
1 polymer ?
#
loop_
_entity_poly.entity_id
_entity_poly.type
_entity_poly.pdbx_seq_one_letter_code
_entity_poly.pdbx_strand_id
1 'polypeptide(L)'
;AGRTLRELGVNVNLAPVADVAGPGSALARDGRTFGTDPAAVARAAAAFAAGLRAEGVAAAAKHFPGLGAARVSTDDAPVVIRRSRAALRGRDMR
;
A
#
# COMPACT_ATOMS: atom_id res chain seq x y z
N ALA A 1 9.57 4.97 12.40
CA ALA A 1 8.13 4.68 12.56
C ALA A 1 7.88 3.55 13.57
N GLY A 2 8.46 2.34 13.40
CA GLY A 2 8.17 1.19 14.27
C GLY A 2 8.42 1.46 15.75
N ARG A 3 9.59 1.97 16.11
CA ARG A 3 9.93 2.30 17.49
C ARG A 3 8.93 3.27 18.13
N THR A 4 8.63 4.38 17.46
CA THR A 4 7.66 5.37 17.95
C THR A 4 6.28 4.76 18.18
N LEU A 5 5.81 3.92 17.25
CA LEU A 5 4.53 3.22 17.40
C LEU A 5 4.56 2.26 18.59
N ARG A 6 5.64 1.54 18.79
CA ARG A 6 5.82 0.63 19.91
C ARG A 6 5.79 1.38 21.24
N GLU A 7 6.49 2.50 21.35
CA GLU A 7 6.52 3.37 22.54
C GLU A 7 5.13 3.92 22.89
N LEU A 8 4.30 4.18 21.85
CA LEU A 8 2.91 4.61 22.02
C LEU A 8 1.92 3.46 22.30
N GLY A 9 2.40 2.22 22.45
CA GLY A 9 1.55 1.06 22.74
C GLY A 9 0.84 0.49 21.51
N VAL A 10 1.18 0.94 20.29
CA VAL A 10 0.60 0.40 19.05
C VAL A 10 1.25 -0.93 18.71
N ASN A 11 0.44 -1.98 18.56
CA ASN A 11 0.90 -3.33 18.26
C ASN A 11 0.58 -3.77 16.80
N VAL A 12 -0.30 -3.04 16.09
CA VAL A 12 -0.63 -3.27 14.68
C VAL A 12 -0.67 -1.93 13.94
N ASN A 13 -0.02 -1.87 12.77
CA ASN A 13 -0.13 -0.74 11.86
C ASN A 13 -0.75 -1.20 10.54
N LEU A 14 -1.84 -0.55 10.10
CA LEU A 14 -2.49 -0.79 8.82
C LEU A 14 -1.70 -0.14 7.68
N ALA A 15 -0.45 -0.52 7.57
CA ALA A 15 0.57 -0.07 6.62
C ALA A 15 1.57 -1.21 6.37
N PRO A 16 2.32 -1.18 5.25
CA PRO A 16 2.43 -0.12 4.25
C PRO A 16 1.31 -0.11 3.21
N VAL A 17 1.21 1.00 2.47
CA VAL A 17 0.45 1.04 1.21
C VAL A 17 1.32 0.41 0.12
N ALA A 18 0.94 -0.76 -0.34
CA ALA A 18 1.66 -1.54 -1.36
C ALA A 18 1.07 -1.38 -2.78
N ASP A 19 0.17 -0.42 -2.95
CA ASP A 19 -0.47 -0.15 -4.23
C ASP A 19 0.50 0.45 -5.23
N VAL A 20 0.48 -0.10 -6.46
CA VAL A 20 1.25 0.42 -7.60
C VAL A 20 0.43 1.48 -8.33
N ALA A 21 0.83 2.73 -8.25
CA ALA A 21 0.07 3.83 -8.84
C ALA A 21 -0.05 3.70 -10.36
N GLY A 22 -1.27 3.81 -10.85
CA GLY A 22 -1.58 3.94 -12.26
C GLY A 22 -1.73 5.41 -12.69
N PRO A 23 -1.93 5.68 -14.00
CA PRO A 23 -2.21 7.02 -14.49
C PRO A 23 -3.44 7.64 -13.82
N GLY A 24 -3.29 8.84 -13.25
CA GLY A 24 -4.37 9.54 -12.55
C GLY A 24 -4.76 8.94 -11.20
N SER A 25 -3.91 8.10 -10.61
CA SER A 25 -4.15 7.49 -9.29
C SER A 25 -4.41 8.52 -8.21
N ALA A 26 -5.50 8.36 -7.48
CA ALA A 26 -5.80 9.17 -6.29
C ALA A 26 -4.70 9.01 -5.24
N LEU A 27 -4.25 7.76 -4.99
CA LEU A 27 -3.18 7.49 -4.01
C LEU A 27 -1.86 8.20 -4.35
N ALA A 28 -1.56 8.38 -5.66
CA ALA A 28 -0.37 9.11 -6.07
C ALA A 28 -0.51 10.61 -5.82
N ARG A 29 -1.69 11.21 -6.12
CA ARG A 29 -1.95 12.63 -5.83
C ARG A 29 -1.86 12.93 -4.34
N ASP A 30 -2.30 12.01 -3.51
CA ASP A 30 -2.32 12.14 -2.04
C ASP A 30 -0.97 11.77 -1.39
N GLY A 31 0.06 11.45 -2.18
CA GLY A 31 1.37 11.04 -1.68
C GLY A 31 1.36 9.73 -0.90
N ARG A 32 0.39 8.85 -1.13
CA ARG A 32 0.12 7.62 -0.35
C ARG A 32 0.69 6.34 -0.98
N THR A 33 1.52 6.44 -2.01
CA THR A 33 2.13 5.28 -2.66
C THR A 33 3.64 5.42 -2.78
N PHE A 34 4.35 4.31 -2.84
CA PHE A 34 5.80 4.27 -3.10
C PHE A 34 6.16 4.47 -4.58
N GLY A 35 5.18 4.54 -5.49
CA GLY A 35 5.43 4.85 -6.89
C GLY A 35 4.64 4.03 -7.89
N THR A 36 5.14 4.00 -9.12
CA THR A 36 4.49 3.40 -10.30
C THR A 36 5.17 2.12 -10.78
N ASP A 37 6.40 1.84 -10.32
CA ASP A 37 7.13 0.61 -10.65
C ASP A 37 6.81 -0.49 -9.62
N PRO A 38 6.22 -1.62 -10.04
CA PRO A 38 5.85 -2.71 -9.12
C PRO A 38 7.02 -3.24 -8.28
N ALA A 39 8.20 -3.37 -8.89
CA ALA A 39 9.36 -3.90 -8.19
C ALA A 39 9.90 -2.93 -7.12
N ALA A 40 9.90 -1.63 -7.41
CA ALA A 40 10.28 -0.60 -6.45
C ALA A 40 9.28 -0.53 -5.30
N VAL A 41 7.97 -0.55 -5.60
CA VAL A 41 6.90 -0.58 -4.58
C VAL A 41 7.03 -1.80 -3.68
N ALA A 42 7.24 -2.99 -4.25
CA ALA A 42 7.41 -4.22 -3.49
C ALA A 42 8.60 -4.14 -2.52
N ARG A 43 9.77 -3.66 -3.00
CA ARG A 43 10.95 -3.48 -2.14
C ARG A 43 10.71 -2.49 -1.01
N ALA A 44 10.10 -1.35 -1.30
CA ALA A 44 9.83 -0.32 -0.30
C ALA A 44 8.81 -0.80 0.74
N ALA A 45 7.72 -1.44 0.29
CA ALA A 45 6.71 -2.01 1.18
C ALA A 45 7.29 -3.10 2.08
N ALA A 46 8.11 -4.00 1.52
CA ALA A 46 8.78 -5.05 2.28
C ALA A 46 9.73 -4.46 3.34
N ALA A 47 10.53 -3.46 2.99
CA ALA A 47 11.43 -2.79 3.92
C ALA A 47 10.68 -2.07 5.05
N PHE A 48 9.57 -1.39 4.72
CA PHE A 48 8.71 -0.75 5.70
C PHE A 48 8.11 -1.76 6.69
N ALA A 49 7.55 -2.86 6.17
CA ALA A 49 6.98 -3.93 6.98
C ALA A 49 8.04 -4.61 7.86
N ALA A 50 9.25 -4.82 7.35
CA ALA A 50 10.37 -5.38 8.12
C ALA A 50 10.76 -4.44 9.28
N GLY A 51 10.81 -3.13 9.05
CA GLY A 51 11.09 -2.15 10.10
C GLY A 51 10.04 -2.09 11.20
N LEU A 52 8.75 -2.32 10.87
CA LEU A 52 7.70 -2.45 11.87
C LEU A 52 7.88 -3.73 12.71
N ARG A 53 8.07 -4.87 12.04
CA ARG A 53 8.24 -6.18 12.70
C ARG A 53 9.47 -6.21 13.62
N ALA A 54 10.56 -5.57 13.23
CA ALA A 54 11.77 -5.49 14.07
C ALA A 54 11.52 -4.83 15.43
N GLU A 55 10.51 -3.98 15.51
CA GLU A 55 10.11 -3.30 16.75
C GLU A 55 8.85 -3.97 17.40
N GLY A 56 8.46 -5.15 16.94
CA GLY A 56 7.30 -5.89 17.49
C GLY A 56 5.94 -5.31 17.11
N VAL A 57 5.87 -4.52 16.02
CA VAL A 57 4.61 -3.98 15.48
C VAL A 57 4.20 -4.80 14.25
N ALA A 58 3.00 -5.38 14.26
CA ALA A 58 2.48 -6.08 13.10
C ALA A 58 2.18 -5.11 11.96
N ALA A 59 2.50 -5.53 10.72
CA ALA A 59 2.24 -4.75 9.51
C ALA A 59 1.11 -5.39 8.71
N ALA A 60 0.15 -4.60 8.22
CA ALA A 60 -0.90 -5.02 7.30
C ALA A 60 -0.75 -4.25 5.98
N ALA A 61 -0.14 -4.91 4.99
CA ALA A 61 -0.03 -4.32 3.65
C ALA A 61 -1.40 -4.13 3.01
N LYS A 62 -1.60 -2.98 2.35
CA LYS A 62 -2.87 -2.60 1.76
C LYS A 62 -2.66 -1.91 0.41
N HIS A 63 -3.66 -1.92 -0.48
CA HIS A 63 -5.05 -2.39 -0.36
C HIS A 63 -5.25 -3.59 -1.29
N PHE A 64 -5.22 -4.78 -0.76
CA PHE A 64 -5.44 -5.99 -1.56
C PHE A 64 -6.83 -5.97 -2.24
N PRO A 65 -6.96 -6.37 -3.51
CA PRO A 65 -5.91 -6.86 -4.44
C PRO A 65 -5.19 -5.77 -5.24
N GLY A 66 -5.40 -4.49 -4.98
CA GLY A 66 -4.75 -3.36 -5.60
C GLY A 66 -5.69 -2.19 -5.90
N LEU A 67 -5.45 -1.05 -5.25
CA LEU A 67 -6.24 0.18 -5.40
C LEU A 67 -5.55 1.23 -6.28
N GLY A 68 -4.33 0.96 -6.76
CA GLY A 68 -3.50 1.93 -7.45
C GLY A 68 -4.06 2.47 -8.77
N ALA A 69 -5.11 1.82 -9.35
CA ALA A 69 -5.82 2.30 -10.52
C ALA A 69 -6.99 3.25 -10.22
N ALA A 70 -7.36 3.42 -8.95
CA ALA A 70 -8.45 4.30 -8.55
C ALA A 70 -8.12 5.76 -8.83
N ARG A 71 -9.04 6.48 -9.47
CA ARG A 71 -8.90 7.91 -9.77
C ARG A 71 -9.56 8.81 -8.73
N VAL A 72 -10.40 8.23 -7.88
CA VAL A 72 -11.08 8.88 -6.76
C VAL A 72 -10.67 8.16 -5.50
N SER A 73 -10.50 8.88 -4.40
CA SER A 73 -10.24 8.28 -3.10
C SER A 73 -11.44 7.47 -2.63
N THR A 74 -11.19 6.30 -2.03
CA THR A 74 -12.25 5.52 -1.38
C THR A 74 -12.77 6.17 -0.11
N ASP A 75 -12.09 7.19 0.39
CA ASP A 75 -12.54 8.02 1.51
C ASP A 75 -13.65 9.00 1.05
N ASP A 76 -13.68 9.33 -0.25
CA ASP A 76 -14.65 10.29 -0.83
C ASP A 76 -15.85 9.60 -1.47
N ALA A 77 -15.64 8.44 -2.11
CA ALA A 77 -16.71 7.72 -2.82
C ALA A 77 -16.39 6.24 -3.02
N PRO A 78 -17.40 5.37 -3.21
CA PRO A 78 -17.21 3.99 -3.64
C PRO A 78 -16.49 3.93 -4.99
N VAL A 79 -15.51 3.02 -5.10
CA VAL A 79 -14.70 2.86 -6.33
C VAL A 79 -14.79 1.42 -6.83
N VAL A 80 -14.99 1.26 -8.14
CA VAL A 80 -14.94 -0.04 -8.82
C VAL A 80 -13.68 -0.10 -9.68
N ILE A 81 -12.79 -1.02 -9.35
CA ILE A 81 -11.58 -1.28 -10.14
C ILE A 81 -11.89 -2.31 -11.22
N ARG A 82 -12.00 -1.87 -12.47
CA ARG A 82 -12.24 -2.74 -13.62
C ARG A 82 -10.91 -3.27 -14.19
N ARG A 83 -10.36 -4.28 -13.55
CA ARG A 83 -9.14 -4.98 -13.98
C ARG A 83 -9.36 -6.49 -13.99
N SER A 84 -8.76 -7.16 -14.99
CA SER A 84 -8.73 -8.62 -15.02
C SER A 84 -7.86 -9.17 -13.88
N ARG A 85 -8.11 -10.42 -13.48
CA ARG A 85 -7.27 -11.14 -12.52
C ARG A 85 -5.81 -11.21 -12.98
N ALA A 86 -5.58 -11.42 -14.29
CA ALA A 86 -4.24 -11.46 -14.85
C ALA A 86 -3.51 -10.12 -14.71
N ALA A 87 -4.19 -9.00 -14.96
CA ALA A 87 -3.63 -7.67 -14.79
C ALA A 87 -3.28 -7.37 -13.32
N LEU A 88 -4.15 -7.73 -12.38
CA LEU A 88 -3.89 -7.58 -10.94
C LEU A 88 -2.67 -8.41 -10.51
N ARG A 89 -2.61 -9.70 -10.89
CA ARG A 89 -1.48 -10.58 -10.57
C ARG A 89 -0.17 -10.15 -11.20
N GLY A 90 -0.23 -9.61 -12.41
CA GLY A 90 0.97 -9.18 -13.14
C GLY A 90 1.57 -7.85 -12.66
N ARG A 91 0.82 -7.06 -11.91
CA ARG A 91 1.22 -5.72 -11.49
C ARG A 91 1.02 -5.46 -9.99
N ASP A 92 -0.22 -5.55 -9.52
CA ASP A 92 -0.61 -5.04 -8.20
C ASP A 92 -0.37 -6.06 -7.07
N MET A 93 -0.21 -7.35 -7.41
CA MET A 93 -0.02 -8.46 -6.46
C MET A 93 1.37 -9.11 -6.58
N ARG A 94 2.36 -8.39 -7.09
CA ARG A 94 3.75 -8.90 -7.24
C ARG A 94 4.54 -8.81 -5.96
#